data_a93722e6dbeebc73f5ffab50679d1dfa
#
_entry.id   a93722e6dbeebc73f5ffab50679d1dfa
#
_cell.length_a   1.000
_cell.length_b   1.000
_cell.length_c   1.000
_cell.angle_alpha   90.00
_cell.angle_beta   90.00
_cell.angle_gamma   90.00
#
_symmetry.space_group_name_H-M   'P 1'
#
loop_
_entity.id
_entity.type
_entity.pdbx_description
1 polymer ?
#
loop_
_entity_poly.entity_id
_entity_poly.type
_entity_poly.pdbx_seq_one_letter_code
_entity_poly.pdbx_strand_id
1 'polypeptide(L)'
;ARAAMAMEGVAKGLGLTPLGQAHTLRRMKICRYLTTDNQIRIGLAKGGDALLDLSPAGIESITALLESDNPTERLADLSESDLPEVPLADVTLLSPIEVQEIWAAGVTYLRSKDARMEESDFSATAYDRVYDATRPELFFKSLPEKVVACGEPVGIRADAQWSVPEPELVLMMNSRGEIAGYAVGNDMSSRDIEGENLLYLPQAKVYHRSCAVGPWVRVGATEEQAREWEIEIQIERGGETVFEGTVSVNQIKRPFGELSAAMFQSQVFPFGCALLTGTGIVPDDDFTLEEGDTVRIQISGIGCLNNPVVRV
;
A
#
# COMPACT_ATOMS: atom_id res chain seq x y z
N ALA A 1 -0.48 12.26 -45.32
CA ALA A 1 0.13 13.36 -44.55
C ALA A 1 -0.90 14.44 -44.13
N ARG A 2 -1.76 14.92 -45.05
CA ARG A 2 -2.79 15.94 -44.71
C ARG A 2 -3.90 15.43 -43.78
N ALA A 3 -4.27 14.17 -43.81
CA ALA A 3 -5.27 13.56 -42.94
C ALA A 3 -4.74 13.37 -41.50
N ALA A 4 -3.45 13.06 -41.31
CA ALA A 4 -2.84 12.91 -40.00
C ALA A 4 -2.72 14.26 -39.26
N MET A 5 -2.37 15.33 -39.98
CA MET A 5 -2.29 16.69 -39.40
C MET A 5 -3.67 17.25 -38.99
N ALA A 6 -4.75 16.85 -39.68
CA ALA A 6 -6.12 17.26 -39.33
C ALA A 6 -6.62 16.57 -38.03
N MET A 7 -6.19 15.34 -37.76
CA MET A 7 -6.55 14.62 -36.54
C MET A 7 -5.79 15.12 -35.29
N GLU A 8 -4.53 15.55 -35.43
CA GLU A 8 -3.80 16.17 -34.32
C GLU A 8 -4.39 17.52 -33.87
N GLY A 9 -4.91 18.30 -34.81
CA GLY A 9 -5.55 19.58 -34.51
C GLY A 9 -6.88 19.44 -33.76
N VAL A 10 -7.64 18.37 -34.01
CA VAL A 10 -8.92 18.08 -33.34
C VAL A 10 -8.69 17.50 -31.93
N ALA A 11 -7.65 16.70 -31.74
CA ALA A 11 -7.30 16.14 -30.42
C ALA A 11 -6.89 17.21 -29.41
N LYS A 12 -6.18 18.26 -29.84
CA LYS A 12 -5.80 19.41 -28.97
C LYS A 12 -6.99 20.28 -28.54
N GLY A 13 -8.06 20.31 -29.33
CA GLY A 13 -9.28 21.07 -29.01
C GLY A 13 -10.24 20.36 -28.07
N LEU A 14 -10.08 19.04 -27.86
CA LEU A 14 -10.97 18.22 -27.02
C LEU A 14 -10.31 17.77 -25.70
N GLY A 15 -9.09 18.23 -25.37
CA GLY A 15 -8.39 17.84 -24.14
C GLY A 15 -8.02 16.36 -24.08
N LEU A 16 -8.03 15.64 -25.23
CA LEU A 16 -7.66 14.23 -25.31
C LEU A 16 -6.14 14.10 -25.25
N THR A 17 -5.64 13.48 -24.23
CA THR A 17 -4.21 13.14 -24.10
C THR A 17 -3.82 12.16 -25.22
N PRO A 18 -2.68 12.36 -25.91
CA PRO A 18 -2.20 11.39 -26.91
C PRO A 18 -2.08 10.00 -26.31
N LEU A 19 -2.51 8.98 -27.04
CA LEU A 19 -2.54 7.57 -26.58
C LEU A 19 -1.19 7.10 -25.99
N GLY A 20 -0.06 7.61 -26.47
CA GLY A 20 1.27 7.33 -25.95
C GLY A 20 1.48 7.91 -24.54
N GLN A 21 1.08 9.16 -24.27
CA GLN A 21 1.18 9.77 -22.94
C GLN A 21 0.24 9.09 -21.94
N ALA A 22 -0.97 8.71 -22.35
CA ALA A 22 -1.89 7.97 -21.49
C ALA A 22 -1.32 6.60 -21.06
N HIS A 23 -0.50 5.95 -21.88
CA HIS A 23 0.14 4.68 -21.55
C HIS A 23 1.33 4.87 -20.58
N THR A 24 2.10 5.95 -20.72
CA THR A 24 3.22 6.30 -19.83
C THR A 24 2.70 6.72 -18.45
N LEU A 25 1.67 7.57 -18.38
CA LEU A 25 0.99 7.97 -17.15
C LEU A 25 0.43 6.78 -16.35
N ARG A 26 0.03 5.70 -17.02
CA ARG A 26 -0.54 4.50 -16.38
C ARG A 26 0.46 3.63 -15.61
N ARG A 27 1.77 3.90 -15.63
CA ARG A 27 2.80 3.00 -15.05
C ARG A 27 3.83 3.67 -14.16
N MET A 28 3.61 4.91 -13.71
CA MET A 28 4.59 5.59 -12.86
C MET A 28 4.64 4.98 -11.47
N LYS A 29 5.77 4.40 -11.13
CA LYS A 29 6.06 3.85 -9.81
C LYS A 29 7.35 4.46 -9.30
N ILE A 30 7.29 5.02 -8.09
CA ILE A 30 8.45 5.58 -7.41
C ILE A 30 8.80 4.75 -6.19
N CYS A 31 10.04 4.80 -5.77
CA CYS A 31 10.53 4.13 -4.57
C CYS A 31 11.59 4.99 -3.87
N ARG A 32 11.81 4.68 -2.59
CA ARG A 32 13.03 5.06 -1.89
C ARG A 32 14.03 3.92 -2.00
N TYR A 33 15.28 4.25 -2.20
CA TYR A 33 16.33 3.25 -2.24
C TYR A 33 17.61 3.73 -1.56
N LEU A 34 18.37 2.78 -1.05
CA LEU A 34 19.69 3.00 -0.47
C LEU A 34 20.75 2.60 -1.53
N THR A 35 21.65 3.52 -1.82
CA THR A 35 22.78 3.28 -2.70
C THR A 35 23.89 2.50 -1.98
N THR A 36 24.87 2.00 -2.72
CA THR A 36 26.04 1.28 -2.16
C THR A 36 26.91 2.15 -1.26
N ASP A 37 26.86 3.47 -1.43
CA ASP A 37 27.53 4.47 -0.56
C ASP A 37 26.64 5.00 0.56
N ASN A 38 25.54 4.28 0.91
CA ASN A 38 24.61 4.59 1.97
C ASN A 38 23.88 5.93 1.83
N GLN A 39 23.62 6.38 0.60
CA GLN A 39 22.77 7.55 0.36
C GLN A 39 21.32 7.09 0.09
N ILE A 40 20.36 7.73 0.74
CA ILE A 40 18.93 7.52 0.43
C ILE A 40 18.57 8.40 -0.74
N ARG A 41 17.97 7.81 -1.76
CA ARG A 41 17.53 8.49 -2.99
C ARG A 41 16.13 8.06 -3.38
N ILE A 42 15.54 8.84 -4.31
CA ILE A 42 14.23 8.55 -4.90
C ILE A 42 14.44 8.08 -6.33
N GLY A 43 13.81 6.95 -6.67
CA GLY A 43 13.86 6.36 -7.99
C GLY A 43 12.49 6.31 -8.65
N LEU A 44 12.46 6.49 -9.97
CA LEU A 44 11.31 6.23 -10.83
C LEU A 44 11.57 4.94 -11.61
N ALA A 45 10.66 3.98 -11.55
CA ALA A 45 10.79 2.73 -12.31
C ALA A 45 10.77 3.01 -13.83
N LYS A 46 11.81 2.56 -14.52
CA LYS A 46 11.97 2.72 -15.99
C LYS A 46 11.77 1.39 -16.70
N GLY A 47 10.81 0.60 -16.44
CA GLY A 47 10.65 -0.69 -17.12
C GLY A 47 11.87 -1.63 -17.03
N GLY A 48 11.67 -2.94 -16.98
CA GLY A 48 12.76 -3.87 -16.69
C GLY A 48 13.26 -3.72 -15.24
N ASP A 49 14.57 -3.96 -15.03
CA ASP A 49 15.19 -3.98 -13.70
C ASP A 49 16.02 -2.71 -13.43
N ALA A 50 15.52 -1.54 -13.83
CA ALA A 50 16.21 -0.26 -13.67
C ALA A 50 15.33 0.83 -13.07
N LEU A 51 15.98 1.76 -12.36
CA LEU A 51 15.43 3.01 -11.84
C LEU A 51 16.05 4.19 -12.58
N LEU A 52 15.30 5.26 -12.78
CA LEU A 52 15.86 6.60 -12.99
C LEU A 52 16.14 7.21 -11.63
N ASP A 53 17.37 7.65 -11.38
CA ASP A 53 17.71 8.44 -10.19
C ASP A 53 17.14 9.84 -10.32
N LEU A 54 16.22 10.22 -9.45
CA LEU A 54 15.56 11.52 -9.49
C LEU A 54 16.33 12.62 -8.74
N SER A 55 17.45 12.29 -8.05
CA SER A 55 18.22 13.26 -7.26
C SER A 55 18.78 14.41 -8.09
N PRO A 56 19.32 14.21 -9.33
CA PRO A 56 19.80 15.32 -10.16
C PRO A 56 18.71 16.30 -10.59
N ALA A 57 17.43 15.87 -10.55
CA ALA A 57 16.27 16.72 -10.80
C ALA A 57 15.73 17.41 -9.52
N GLY A 58 16.46 17.28 -8.39
CA GLY A 58 16.10 17.88 -7.11
C GLY A 58 14.94 17.17 -6.39
N ILE A 59 14.67 15.91 -6.70
CA ILE A 59 13.69 15.08 -5.97
C ILE A 59 14.43 14.29 -4.90
N GLU A 60 14.34 14.73 -3.66
CA GLU A 60 15.03 14.13 -2.52
C GLU A 60 14.08 13.44 -1.53
N SER A 61 12.74 13.58 -1.73
CA SER A 61 11.72 13.07 -0.83
C SER A 61 10.45 12.69 -1.60
N ILE A 62 9.91 11.50 -1.30
CA ILE A 62 8.59 11.07 -1.78
C ILE A 62 7.51 11.99 -1.20
N THR A 63 7.60 12.34 0.08
CA THR A 63 6.65 13.24 0.74
C THR A 63 6.55 14.57 0.00
N ALA A 64 7.68 15.23 -0.25
CA ALA A 64 7.70 16.52 -0.97
C ALA A 64 7.14 16.40 -2.39
N LEU A 65 7.36 15.27 -3.06
CA LEU A 65 6.82 15.01 -4.38
C LEU A 65 5.29 14.84 -4.34
N LEU A 66 4.76 14.05 -3.40
CA LEU A 66 3.32 13.82 -3.24
C LEU A 66 2.56 15.05 -2.74
N GLU A 67 3.24 15.98 -2.05
CA GLU A 67 2.69 17.29 -1.64
C GLU A 67 2.64 18.32 -2.76
N SER A 68 3.35 18.10 -3.87
CA SER A 68 3.36 19.02 -5.00
C SER A 68 2.00 19.06 -5.71
N ASP A 69 1.70 20.17 -6.41
CA ASP A 69 0.40 20.37 -7.06
C ASP A 69 0.13 19.35 -8.19
N ASN A 70 1.15 18.93 -8.92
CA ASN A 70 1.04 18.04 -10.09
C ASN A 70 2.12 16.95 -10.08
N PRO A 71 2.14 16.03 -9.11
CA PRO A 71 3.19 15.00 -9.02
C PRO A 71 3.21 14.08 -10.26
N THR A 72 2.05 13.83 -10.84
CA THR A 72 1.89 13.00 -12.05
C THR A 72 2.54 13.61 -13.27
N GLU A 73 2.28 14.88 -13.56
CA GLU A 73 2.88 15.59 -14.70
C GLU A 73 4.39 15.71 -14.51
N ARG A 74 4.84 16.07 -13.31
CA ARG A 74 6.26 16.16 -12.99
C ARG A 74 7.00 14.84 -13.22
N LEU A 75 6.42 13.72 -12.80
CA LEU A 75 7.01 12.39 -13.03
C LEU A 75 6.99 12.00 -14.51
N ALA A 76 5.96 12.40 -15.27
CA ALA A 76 5.91 12.16 -16.71
C ALA A 76 7.04 12.90 -17.43
N ASP A 77 7.29 14.17 -17.12
CA ASP A 77 8.40 14.95 -17.69
C ASP A 77 9.77 14.34 -17.33
N LEU A 78 9.92 13.89 -16.07
CA LEU A 78 11.15 13.24 -15.61
C LEU A 78 11.39 11.88 -16.28
N SER A 79 10.34 11.14 -16.62
CA SER A 79 10.46 9.85 -17.31
C SER A 79 11.06 9.95 -18.72
N GLU A 80 10.92 11.12 -19.34
CA GLU A 80 11.46 11.44 -20.67
C GLU A 80 12.81 12.19 -20.61
N SER A 81 13.31 12.50 -19.38
CA SER A 81 14.55 13.23 -19.17
C SER A 81 15.78 12.32 -19.21
N ASP A 82 16.94 12.89 -19.53
CA ASP A 82 18.23 12.18 -19.51
C ASP A 82 18.79 12.12 -18.07
N LEU A 83 18.14 11.29 -17.23
CA LEU A 83 18.54 11.04 -15.85
C LEU A 83 19.34 9.74 -15.75
N PRO A 84 20.26 9.62 -14.77
CA PRO A 84 21.03 8.41 -14.55
C PRO A 84 20.13 7.20 -14.30
N GLU A 85 20.47 6.09 -14.95
CA GLU A 85 19.84 4.80 -14.70
C GLU A 85 20.65 4.01 -13.66
N VAL A 86 19.94 3.41 -12.71
CA VAL A 86 20.51 2.59 -11.66
C VAL A 86 19.86 1.20 -11.71
N PRO A 87 20.64 0.11 -11.83
CA PRO A 87 20.10 -1.24 -11.79
C PRO A 87 19.47 -1.53 -10.42
N LEU A 88 18.29 -2.18 -10.40
CA LEU A 88 17.64 -2.60 -9.16
C LEU A 88 18.50 -3.57 -8.34
N ALA A 89 19.36 -4.36 -8.99
CA ALA A 89 20.27 -5.29 -8.33
C ALA A 89 21.36 -4.59 -7.50
N ASP A 90 21.65 -3.31 -7.78
CA ASP A 90 22.73 -2.54 -7.13
C ASP A 90 22.22 -1.69 -5.95
N VAL A 91 20.93 -1.79 -5.60
CA VAL A 91 20.31 -0.96 -4.56
C VAL A 91 19.49 -1.78 -3.58
N THR A 92 19.29 -1.24 -2.38
CA THR A 92 18.32 -1.77 -1.42
C THR A 92 17.07 -0.90 -1.43
N LEU A 93 15.92 -1.50 -1.73
CA LEU A 93 14.64 -0.80 -1.69
C LEU A 93 14.20 -0.59 -0.24
N LEU A 94 13.79 0.63 0.07
CA LEU A 94 13.31 1.03 1.40
C LEU A 94 11.78 1.14 1.41
N SER A 95 11.20 1.21 2.61
CA SER A 95 9.80 1.61 2.73
C SER A 95 9.62 3.02 2.15
N PRO A 96 8.55 3.28 1.37
CA PRO A 96 8.26 4.61 0.85
C PRO A 96 7.77 5.59 1.92
N ILE A 97 7.52 5.13 3.12
CA ILE A 97 7.12 5.93 4.28
C ILE A 97 8.34 6.68 4.80
N GLU A 98 8.23 8.00 4.94
CA GLU A 98 9.29 8.88 5.44
C GLU A 98 8.97 9.42 6.84
N VAL A 99 7.84 10.13 6.94
CA VAL A 99 7.38 10.81 8.16
C VAL A 99 5.87 10.65 8.40
N GLN A 100 5.19 9.93 7.51
CA GLN A 100 3.75 9.72 7.56
C GLN A 100 3.37 8.75 8.68
N GLU A 101 2.35 9.10 9.45
CA GLU A 101 1.66 8.12 10.27
C GLU A 101 0.94 7.10 9.40
N ILE A 102 0.90 5.84 9.86
CA ILE A 102 0.14 4.77 9.22
C ILE A 102 -1.10 4.49 10.05
N TRP A 103 -2.23 4.54 9.38
CA TRP A 103 -3.55 4.19 9.90
C TRP A 103 -4.12 3.01 9.13
N ALA A 104 -5.16 2.40 9.65
CA ALA A 104 -5.87 1.31 8.98
C ALA A 104 -7.37 1.47 9.10
N ALA A 105 -8.09 0.95 8.09
CA ALA A 105 -9.53 0.87 8.06
C ALA A 105 -9.96 -0.59 8.20
N GLY A 106 -10.72 -0.91 9.24
CA GLY A 106 -11.24 -2.26 9.46
C GLY A 106 -12.58 -2.50 8.74
N VAL A 107 -12.92 -3.77 8.57
CA VAL A 107 -14.26 -4.25 8.12
C VAL A 107 -14.72 -3.60 6.81
N THR A 108 -13.84 -3.49 5.82
CA THR A 108 -14.14 -2.87 4.53
C THR A 108 -14.57 -3.88 3.46
N TYR A 109 -14.28 -5.16 3.64
CA TYR A 109 -14.72 -6.27 2.81
C TYR A 109 -15.81 -7.09 3.51
N LEU A 110 -16.72 -7.69 2.73
CA LEU A 110 -17.74 -8.58 3.29
C LEU A 110 -17.11 -9.80 3.99
N ARG A 111 -16.10 -10.42 3.37
CA ARG A 111 -15.39 -11.56 3.96
C ARG A 111 -14.69 -11.21 5.29
N SER A 112 -14.12 -10.01 5.42
CA SER A 112 -13.56 -9.55 6.72
C SER A 112 -14.63 -9.46 7.80
N LYS A 113 -15.81 -8.95 7.44
CA LYS A 113 -16.96 -8.90 8.33
C LYS A 113 -17.33 -10.31 8.81
N ASP A 114 -17.48 -11.26 7.85
CA ASP A 114 -17.90 -12.61 8.16
C ASP A 114 -16.87 -13.33 9.06
N ALA A 115 -15.57 -13.24 8.75
CA ALA A 115 -14.50 -13.82 9.55
C ALA A 115 -14.45 -13.25 10.98
N ARG A 116 -14.64 -11.92 11.14
CA ARG A 116 -14.67 -11.28 12.47
C ARG A 116 -15.89 -11.65 13.29
N MET A 117 -17.02 -11.94 12.64
CA MET A 117 -18.23 -12.41 13.31
C MET A 117 -18.08 -13.85 13.83
N GLU A 118 -17.23 -14.68 13.21
CA GLU A 118 -16.94 -16.04 13.63
C GLU A 118 -15.99 -16.11 14.84
N GLU A 119 -15.15 -15.08 15.08
CA GLU A 119 -14.16 -15.04 16.16
C GLU A 119 -14.78 -15.02 17.57
N SER A 120 -15.91 -14.32 17.78
CA SER A 120 -16.64 -14.35 19.05
C SER A 120 -18.05 -13.78 18.93
N ASP A 121 -18.99 -14.32 19.73
CA ASP A 121 -20.38 -13.82 19.84
C ASP A 121 -20.45 -12.35 20.29
N PHE A 122 -19.49 -11.91 21.12
CA PHE A 122 -19.42 -10.53 21.61
C PHE A 122 -19.02 -9.56 20.50
N SER A 123 -18.07 -9.95 19.67
CA SER A 123 -17.55 -9.15 18.56
C SER A 123 -18.50 -9.11 17.37
N ALA A 124 -19.22 -10.21 17.10
CA ALA A 124 -20.10 -10.37 15.95
C ALA A 124 -21.07 -9.20 15.74
N THR A 125 -21.73 -8.76 16.81
CA THR A 125 -22.70 -7.66 16.74
C THR A 125 -22.06 -6.31 16.43
N ALA A 126 -20.83 -6.07 16.88
CA ALA A 126 -20.11 -4.82 16.63
C ALA A 126 -19.63 -4.75 15.17
N TYR A 127 -19.05 -5.82 14.65
CA TYR A 127 -18.56 -5.89 13.28
C TYR A 127 -19.67 -5.85 12.23
N ASP A 128 -20.82 -6.51 12.49
CA ASP A 128 -22.01 -6.40 11.64
C ASP A 128 -22.48 -4.95 11.51
N ARG A 129 -22.49 -4.22 12.62
CA ARG A 129 -22.88 -2.81 12.64
C ARG A 129 -21.89 -1.90 11.93
N VAL A 130 -20.57 -2.13 12.08
CA VAL A 130 -19.53 -1.28 11.49
C VAL A 130 -19.52 -1.36 9.97
N TYR A 131 -19.75 -2.54 9.39
CA TYR A 131 -19.77 -2.72 7.94
C TYR A 131 -20.80 -1.82 7.25
N ASP A 132 -21.96 -1.61 7.88
CA ASP A 132 -23.06 -0.77 7.37
C ASP A 132 -23.13 0.63 8.02
N ALA A 133 -22.23 0.93 8.96
CA ALA A 133 -22.22 2.22 9.66
C ALA A 133 -21.81 3.37 8.73
N THR A 134 -22.34 4.57 9.01
CA THR A 134 -21.88 5.81 8.35
C THR A 134 -20.41 6.13 8.69
N ARG A 135 -19.97 5.81 9.91
CA ARG A 135 -18.60 6.03 10.36
C ARG A 135 -17.77 4.76 10.10
N PRO A 136 -16.69 4.82 9.30
CA PRO A 136 -15.77 3.69 9.14
C PRO A 136 -15.02 3.42 10.45
N GLU A 137 -14.59 2.19 10.65
CA GLU A 137 -13.57 1.87 11.63
C GLU A 137 -12.22 2.40 11.11
N LEU A 138 -11.58 3.23 11.91
CA LEU A 138 -10.23 3.75 11.63
C LEU A 138 -9.41 3.65 12.91
N PHE A 139 -8.21 3.07 12.80
CA PHE A 139 -7.31 2.94 13.93
C PHE A 139 -5.87 3.25 13.53
N PHE A 140 -5.10 3.71 14.50
CA PHE A 140 -3.68 3.93 14.35
C PHE A 140 -2.94 2.60 14.22
N LYS A 141 -2.08 2.47 13.20
CA LYS A 141 -1.32 1.24 12.94
C LYS A 141 0.16 1.34 13.27
N SER A 142 0.84 2.38 12.83
CA SER A 142 2.28 2.47 13.04
C SER A 142 2.81 3.90 12.92
N LEU A 143 3.90 4.16 13.63
CA LEU A 143 4.77 5.30 13.36
C LEU A 143 5.69 4.99 12.17
N PRO A 144 6.17 6.00 11.42
CA PRO A 144 7.00 5.82 10.23
C PRO A 144 8.29 5.02 10.51
N GLU A 145 8.95 5.27 11.61
CA GLU A 145 10.20 4.60 12.01
C GLU A 145 10.04 3.12 12.41
N LYS A 146 8.80 2.64 12.53
CA LYS A 146 8.47 1.24 12.83
C LYS A 146 8.01 0.45 11.63
N VAL A 147 7.85 1.11 10.48
CA VAL A 147 7.40 0.44 9.25
C VAL A 147 8.52 -0.40 8.67
N VAL A 148 8.20 -1.64 8.35
CA VAL A 148 9.11 -2.62 7.78
C VAL A 148 9.18 -2.45 6.26
N ALA A 149 10.38 -2.45 5.70
CA ALA A 149 10.60 -2.41 4.25
C ALA A 149 10.47 -3.79 3.60
N CYS A 150 10.39 -3.82 2.28
CA CYS A 150 10.47 -5.06 1.50
C CYS A 150 11.82 -5.76 1.75
N GLY A 151 11.79 -7.05 2.05
CA GLY A 151 12.95 -7.85 2.40
C GLY A 151 13.31 -7.85 3.89
N GLU A 152 12.82 -6.90 4.67
CA GLU A 152 12.98 -6.89 6.11
C GLU A 152 11.93 -7.78 6.81
N PRO A 153 12.23 -8.35 7.99
CA PRO A 153 11.30 -9.25 8.66
C PRO A 153 10.10 -8.52 9.30
N VAL A 154 8.90 -9.08 9.09
CA VAL A 154 7.69 -8.76 9.87
C VAL A 154 7.60 -9.62 11.12
N GLY A 155 6.88 -9.15 12.14
CA GLY A 155 6.81 -9.77 13.46
C GLY A 155 5.53 -10.56 13.70
N ILE A 156 5.66 -11.70 14.39
CA ILE A 156 4.59 -12.37 15.12
C ILE A 156 4.89 -12.27 16.62
N ARG A 157 3.88 -12.01 17.44
CA ARG A 157 4.07 -11.80 18.88
C ARG A 157 4.45 -13.11 19.59
N ALA A 158 5.38 -13.04 20.55
CA ALA A 158 5.79 -14.19 21.35
C ALA A 158 4.69 -14.67 22.32
N ASP A 159 3.77 -13.76 22.69
CA ASP A 159 2.65 -14.03 23.60
C ASP A 159 1.32 -14.31 22.88
N ALA A 160 1.32 -14.45 21.55
CA ALA A 160 0.19 -14.81 20.73
C ALA A 160 0.36 -16.20 20.11
N GLN A 161 -0.75 -16.89 19.88
CA GLN A 161 -0.78 -18.22 19.28
C GLN A 161 -1.41 -18.25 17.89
N TRP A 162 -2.14 -17.20 17.51
CA TRP A 162 -2.80 -17.08 16.22
C TRP A 162 -2.47 -15.74 15.58
N SER A 163 -1.49 -15.75 14.68
CA SER A 163 -1.01 -14.58 13.96
C SER A 163 -1.19 -14.76 12.47
N VAL A 164 -1.72 -13.74 11.79
CA VAL A 164 -1.97 -13.75 10.35
C VAL A 164 -1.45 -12.49 9.69
N PRO A 165 -1.07 -12.54 8.40
CA PRO A 165 -0.86 -11.36 7.58
C PRO A 165 -2.20 -10.89 7.01
N GLU A 166 -2.39 -9.60 6.90
CA GLU A 166 -3.51 -8.98 6.21
C GLU A 166 -2.99 -8.17 5.01
N PRO A 167 -3.10 -8.72 3.78
CA PRO A 167 -2.67 -8.04 2.57
C PRO A 167 -3.64 -6.92 2.21
N GLU A 168 -3.12 -5.70 2.02
CA GLU A 168 -3.95 -4.51 1.85
C GLU A 168 -3.43 -3.55 0.79
N LEU A 169 -4.35 -2.88 0.09
CA LEU A 169 -4.04 -1.66 -0.63
C LEU A 169 -3.79 -0.53 0.36
N VAL A 170 -2.75 0.27 0.11
CA VAL A 170 -2.44 1.46 0.90
C VAL A 170 -2.75 2.71 0.09
N LEU A 171 -3.55 3.62 0.66
CA LEU A 171 -3.74 4.96 0.13
C LEU A 171 -2.65 5.87 0.69
N MET A 172 -1.80 6.42 -0.18
CA MET A 172 -0.82 7.45 0.16
C MET A 172 -1.47 8.82 -0.01
N MET A 173 -1.80 9.47 1.08
CA MET A 173 -2.51 10.75 1.10
C MET A 173 -1.56 11.89 1.44
N ASN A 174 -1.71 13.02 0.75
CA ASN A 174 -0.99 14.25 1.08
C ASN A 174 -1.67 15.02 2.24
N SER A 175 -1.08 16.14 2.66
CA SER A 175 -1.57 16.95 3.79
C SER A 175 -2.96 17.59 3.55
N ARG A 176 -3.41 17.61 2.31
CA ARG A 176 -4.75 18.10 1.93
C ARG A 176 -5.82 17.00 1.93
N GLY A 177 -5.43 15.75 2.22
CA GLY A 177 -6.31 14.58 2.15
C GLY A 177 -6.55 14.06 0.73
N GLU A 178 -5.77 14.50 -0.24
CA GLU A 178 -5.83 13.99 -1.61
C GLU A 178 -5.05 12.68 -1.72
N ILE A 179 -5.63 11.68 -2.39
CA ILE A 179 -4.94 10.41 -2.65
C ILE A 179 -3.92 10.63 -3.76
N ALA A 180 -2.66 10.79 -3.38
CA ALA A 180 -1.55 11.09 -4.28
C ALA A 180 -0.90 9.84 -4.88
N GLY A 181 -1.16 8.65 -4.29
CA GLY A 181 -0.63 7.38 -4.78
C GLY A 181 -1.16 6.17 -4.02
N TYR A 182 -0.69 5.00 -4.43
CA TYR A 182 -1.07 3.71 -3.87
C TYR A 182 0.16 2.85 -3.62
N ALA A 183 0.17 2.07 -2.54
CA ALA A 183 1.24 1.14 -2.21
C ALA A 183 0.68 -0.23 -1.80
N VAL A 184 1.57 -1.21 -1.62
CA VAL A 184 1.25 -2.52 -1.05
C VAL A 184 1.51 -2.45 0.45
N GLY A 185 0.59 -2.98 1.26
CA GLY A 185 0.73 -3.05 2.71
C GLY A 185 0.46 -4.43 3.28
N ASN A 186 0.99 -4.65 4.48
CA ASN A 186 0.70 -5.80 5.31
C ASN A 186 0.38 -5.33 6.74
N ASP A 187 -0.88 -5.52 7.15
CA ASP A 187 -1.35 -5.28 8.52
C ASP A 187 -1.22 -6.58 9.32
N MET A 188 -0.02 -6.84 9.88
CA MET A 188 0.21 -8.01 10.72
C MET A 188 -0.69 -7.97 11.95
N SER A 189 -1.38 -9.08 12.21
CA SER A 189 -2.46 -9.17 13.20
C SER A 189 -2.30 -10.38 14.12
N SER A 190 -2.53 -10.18 15.43
CA SER A 190 -2.67 -11.25 16.42
C SER A 190 -4.16 -11.48 16.65
N ARG A 191 -4.71 -12.48 15.96
CA ARG A 191 -6.14 -12.75 15.93
C ARG A 191 -6.72 -13.21 17.27
N ASP A 192 -5.97 -14.00 18.02
CA ASP A 192 -6.36 -14.43 19.37
C ASP A 192 -6.52 -13.25 20.34
N ILE A 193 -5.60 -12.27 20.32
CA ILE A 193 -5.69 -11.07 21.14
C ILE A 193 -6.85 -10.17 20.68
N GLU A 194 -7.04 -10.06 19.36
CA GLU A 194 -8.12 -9.25 18.78
C GLU A 194 -9.51 -9.81 19.11
N GLY A 195 -9.66 -11.15 19.01
CA GLY A 195 -10.91 -11.85 19.34
C GLY A 195 -11.21 -11.91 20.85
N GLU A 196 -10.19 -11.83 21.71
CA GLU A 196 -10.38 -11.86 23.16
C GLU A 196 -11.19 -10.64 23.65
N ASN A 197 -10.88 -9.45 23.17
CA ASN A 197 -11.61 -8.24 23.56
C ASN A 197 -11.36 -7.10 22.56
N LEU A 198 -12.42 -6.45 22.08
CA LEU A 198 -12.33 -5.30 21.17
C LEU A 198 -11.44 -4.16 21.69
N LEU A 199 -11.29 -4.01 23.00
CA LEU A 199 -10.39 -3.02 23.60
C LEU A 199 -8.90 -3.37 23.48
N TYR A 200 -8.58 -4.59 23.07
CA TYR A 200 -7.21 -5.05 22.85
C TYR A 200 -6.73 -4.86 21.40
N LEU A 201 -7.55 -4.25 20.54
CA LEU A 201 -7.18 -3.93 19.16
C LEU A 201 -5.78 -3.27 19.05
N PRO A 202 -5.41 -2.26 19.88
CA PRO A 202 -4.05 -1.69 19.84
C PRO A 202 -2.95 -2.73 20.14
N GLN A 203 -3.19 -3.70 21.01
CA GLN A 203 -2.21 -4.75 21.31
C GLN A 203 -2.13 -5.78 20.18
N ALA A 204 -3.26 -6.08 19.56
CA ALA A 204 -3.35 -7.02 18.43
C ALA A 204 -2.69 -6.48 17.15
N LYS A 205 -2.72 -5.15 16.93
CA LYS A 205 -2.33 -4.49 15.69
C LYS A 205 -1.06 -3.65 15.79
N VAL A 206 -0.71 -3.10 16.98
CA VAL A 206 0.39 -2.14 17.14
C VAL A 206 1.48 -2.73 18.03
N TYR A 207 2.39 -3.48 17.43
CA TYR A 207 3.54 -4.09 18.10
C TYR A 207 4.80 -4.01 17.21
N HIS A 208 5.92 -4.50 17.69
CA HIS A 208 7.17 -4.45 16.93
C HIS A 208 7.06 -5.22 15.62
N ARG A 209 7.43 -4.58 14.49
CA ARG A 209 7.39 -5.17 13.13
C ARG A 209 5.99 -5.58 12.66
N SER A 210 4.93 -4.97 13.17
CA SER A 210 3.55 -5.33 12.83
C SER A 210 3.03 -4.68 11.54
N CYS A 211 3.81 -3.81 10.89
CA CYS A 211 3.37 -3.07 9.71
C CYS A 211 4.48 -3.05 8.65
N ALA A 212 4.17 -3.53 7.44
CA ALA A 212 5.06 -3.39 6.29
C ALA A 212 4.37 -2.62 5.16
N VAL A 213 5.09 -1.71 4.49
CA VAL A 213 4.57 -0.93 3.35
C VAL A 213 5.65 -0.77 2.29
N GLY A 214 5.28 -0.99 1.04
CA GLY A 214 6.13 -0.70 -0.11
C GLY A 214 6.32 -1.89 -1.06
N PRO A 215 7.47 -1.92 -1.79
CA PRO A 215 8.48 -0.87 -1.89
C PRO A 215 8.08 0.29 -2.82
N TRP A 216 7.01 0.14 -3.59
CA TRP A 216 6.59 1.05 -4.64
C TRP A 216 5.41 1.91 -4.21
N VAL A 217 5.41 3.17 -4.65
CA VAL A 217 4.22 4.02 -4.70
C VAL A 217 3.80 4.20 -6.16
N ARG A 218 2.61 3.76 -6.48
CA ARG A 218 1.96 3.95 -7.78
C ARG A 218 1.31 5.32 -7.81
N VAL A 219 1.86 6.25 -8.61
CA VAL A 219 1.36 7.63 -8.77
C VAL A 219 0.53 7.75 -10.05
N GLY A 220 -0.47 8.61 -10.05
CA GLY A 220 -1.28 8.95 -11.22
C GLY A 220 -2.34 7.93 -11.61
N ALA A 221 -2.64 6.94 -10.77
CA ALA A 221 -3.80 6.07 -10.95
C ALA A 221 -5.04 6.70 -10.30
N THR A 222 -6.21 6.59 -10.96
CA THR A 222 -7.50 6.96 -10.37
C THR A 222 -8.05 5.84 -9.49
N GLU A 223 -9.07 6.12 -8.67
CA GLU A 223 -9.76 5.09 -7.89
C GLU A 223 -10.37 4.01 -8.80
N GLU A 224 -10.97 4.38 -9.93
CA GLU A 224 -11.55 3.43 -10.88
C GLU A 224 -10.49 2.47 -11.42
N GLN A 225 -9.30 2.97 -11.73
CA GLN A 225 -8.18 2.14 -12.18
C GLN A 225 -7.65 1.24 -11.06
N ALA A 226 -7.56 1.75 -9.82
CA ALA A 226 -7.12 0.97 -8.67
C ALA A 226 -8.10 -0.16 -8.33
N ARG A 227 -9.40 0.05 -8.55
CA ARG A 227 -10.43 -0.97 -8.37
C ARG A 227 -10.36 -2.13 -9.36
N GLU A 228 -9.67 -1.95 -10.50
CA GLU A 228 -9.39 -3.03 -11.46
C GLU A 228 -8.26 -3.97 -11.01
N TRP A 229 -7.53 -3.63 -9.93
CA TRP A 229 -6.40 -4.42 -9.45
C TRP A 229 -6.84 -5.61 -8.61
N GLU A 230 -5.95 -6.60 -8.57
CA GLU A 230 -6.06 -7.77 -7.70
C GLU A 230 -4.95 -7.73 -6.65
N ILE A 231 -5.30 -8.14 -5.44
CA ILE A 231 -4.37 -8.38 -4.33
C ILE A 231 -4.20 -9.89 -4.23
N GLU A 232 -2.97 -10.34 -4.33
CA GLU A 232 -2.58 -11.74 -4.18
C GLU A 232 -1.67 -11.87 -2.96
N ILE A 233 -1.83 -12.96 -2.21
CA ILE A 233 -0.91 -13.34 -1.15
C ILE A 233 -0.45 -14.78 -1.36
N GLN A 234 0.82 -15.03 -1.06
CA GLN A 234 1.42 -16.35 -0.95
C GLN A 234 2.26 -16.41 0.32
N ILE A 235 2.12 -17.49 1.08
CA ILE A 235 2.94 -17.76 2.26
C ILE A 235 3.72 -19.06 2.01
N GLU A 236 5.03 -18.95 2.14
CA GLU A 236 5.95 -20.09 2.00
C GLU A 236 6.52 -20.49 3.36
N ARG A 237 6.55 -21.79 3.63
CA ARG A 237 7.16 -22.44 4.81
C ARG A 237 8.06 -23.57 4.36
N GLY A 238 9.34 -23.47 4.68
CA GLY A 238 10.31 -24.51 4.28
C GLY A 238 10.46 -24.72 2.77
N GLY A 239 10.10 -23.71 1.95
CA GLY A 239 10.14 -23.75 0.49
C GLY A 239 8.87 -24.30 -0.18
N GLU A 240 7.83 -24.61 0.60
CA GLU A 240 6.52 -25.02 0.09
C GLU A 240 5.48 -23.93 0.35
N THR A 241 4.53 -23.74 -0.57
CA THR A 241 3.39 -22.85 -0.38
C THR A 241 2.42 -23.48 0.62
N VAL A 242 2.20 -22.81 1.76
CA VAL A 242 1.28 -23.26 2.80
C VAL A 242 -0.04 -22.49 2.81
N PHE A 243 -0.08 -21.34 2.18
CA PHE A 243 -1.29 -20.56 1.98
C PHE A 243 -1.17 -19.69 0.72
N GLU A 244 -2.27 -19.55 -0.01
CA GLU A 244 -2.41 -18.60 -1.11
C GLU A 244 -3.83 -18.06 -1.16
N GLY A 245 -3.99 -16.84 -1.64
CA GLY A 245 -5.30 -16.21 -1.80
C GLY A 245 -5.26 -15.03 -2.74
N THR A 246 -6.41 -14.71 -3.31
CA THR A 246 -6.59 -13.58 -4.22
C THR A 246 -7.92 -12.88 -3.95
N VAL A 247 -7.92 -11.55 -4.00
CA VAL A 247 -9.12 -10.73 -3.88
C VAL A 247 -9.03 -9.50 -4.79
N SER A 248 -10.17 -9.11 -5.37
CA SER A 248 -10.25 -7.88 -6.15
C SER A 248 -10.38 -6.65 -5.25
N VAL A 249 -9.62 -5.60 -5.53
CA VAL A 249 -9.75 -4.28 -4.89
C VAL A 249 -11.17 -3.71 -5.03
N ASN A 250 -11.89 -4.10 -6.08
CA ASN A 250 -13.27 -3.68 -6.30
C ASN A 250 -14.25 -4.20 -5.22
N GLN A 251 -13.84 -5.18 -4.42
CA GLN A 251 -14.67 -5.67 -3.31
C GLN A 251 -14.61 -4.80 -2.04
N ILE A 252 -13.73 -3.79 -2.01
CA ILE A 252 -13.75 -2.77 -0.96
C ILE A 252 -15.07 -1.98 -1.08
N LYS A 253 -15.92 -2.07 -0.07
CA LYS A 253 -17.26 -1.48 -0.06
C LYS A 253 -17.21 0.05 -0.11
N ARG A 254 -16.32 0.65 0.70
CA ARG A 254 -16.28 2.10 0.84
C ARG A 254 -15.51 2.77 -0.28
N PRO A 255 -16.00 3.90 -0.84
CA PRO A 255 -15.20 4.75 -1.71
C PRO A 255 -13.92 5.22 -0.99
N PHE A 256 -12.80 5.29 -1.71
CA PHE A 256 -11.53 5.73 -1.10
C PHE A 256 -11.60 7.18 -0.63
N GLY A 257 -12.34 8.02 -1.37
CA GLY A 257 -12.59 9.40 -0.96
C GLY A 257 -13.37 9.52 0.36
N GLU A 258 -14.27 8.56 0.68
CA GLU A 258 -14.97 8.51 1.97
C GLU A 258 -14.00 8.18 3.11
N LEU A 259 -13.10 7.21 2.89
CA LEU A 259 -12.08 6.86 3.88
C LEU A 259 -11.12 8.03 4.15
N SER A 260 -10.65 8.70 3.08
CA SER A 260 -9.83 9.90 3.22
C SER A 260 -10.56 11.02 3.96
N ALA A 261 -11.80 11.33 3.59
CA ALA A 261 -12.59 12.36 4.26
C ALA A 261 -12.80 12.05 5.76
N ALA A 262 -13.02 10.78 6.12
CA ALA A 262 -13.15 10.36 7.51
C ALA A 262 -11.83 10.52 8.29
N MET A 263 -10.69 10.22 7.68
CA MET A 263 -9.36 10.44 8.27
C MET A 263 -9.11 11.90 8.61
N PHE A 264 -9.43 12.81 7.70
CA PHE A 264 -9.13 14.24 7.81
C PHE A 264 -10.25 15.05 8.51
N GLN A 265 -11.36 14.44 8.90
CA GLN A 265 -12.51 15.17 9.46
C GLN A 265 -12.18 15.97 10.73
N SER A 266 -11.28 15.47 11.59
CA SER A 266 -10.89 16.11 12.86
C SER A 266 -9.43 15.87 13.19
N GLN A 267 -8.63 15.52 12.20
CA GLN A 267 -7.19 15.26 12.30
C GLN A 267 -6.42 16.16 11.34
N VAL A 268 -5.19 16.46 11.68
CA VAL A 268 -4.24 17.18 10.83
C VAL A 268 -3.02 16.30 10.61
N PHE A 269 -2.69 16.07 9.36
CA PHE A 269 -1.50 15.32 8.95
C PHE A 269 -0.57 16.25 8.16
N PRO A 270 0.38 16.93 8.81
CA PRO A 270 1.20 17.96 8.16
C PRO A 270 2.04 17.47 6.98
N PHE A 271 2.29 16.16 6.93
CA PHE A 271 3.06 15.48 5.89
C PHE A 271 2.24 14.41 5.15
N GLY A 272 0.91 14.53 5.22
CA GLY A 272 0.03 13.46 4.78
C GLY A 272 0.06 12.24 5.69
N CYS A 273 -0.62 11.18 5.30
CA CYS A 273 -0.64 9.90 6.00
C CYS A 273 -0.81 8.73 5.02
N ALA A 274 -0.52 7.53 5.48
CA ALA A 274 -0.79 6.29 4.76
C ALA A 274 -1.98 5.56 5.43
N LEU A 275 -2.94 5.10 4.62
CA LEU A 275 -4.09 4.35 5.12
C LEU A 275 -4.14 2.97 4.47
N LEU A 276 -3.99 1.94 5.26
CA LEU A 276 -4.32 0.55 4.93
C LEU A 276 -5.85 0.44 4.81
N THR A 277 -6.34 -0.18 3.72
CA THR A 277 -7.77 -0.13 3.36
C THR A 277 -8.59 -1.33 3.84
N GLY A 278 -7.99 -2.21 4.63
CA GLY A 278 -8.59 -3.47 5.04
C GLY A 278 -8.28 -4.62 4.08
N THR A 279 -8.40 -5.84 4.58
CA THR A 279 -8.15 -7.07 3.84
C THR A 279 -9.42 -7.78 3.43
N GLY A 280 -9.41 -8.44 2.28
CA GLY A 280 -10.45 -9.37 1.83
C GLY A 280 -9.97 -10.83 1.80
N ILE A 281 -8.73 -11.08 2.23
CA ILE A 281 -8.14 -12.42 2.29
C ILE A 281 -7.88 -12.74 3.75
N VAL A 282 -8.60 -13.74 4.26
CA VAL A 282 -8.48 -14.22 5.63
C VAL A 282 -8.17 -15.70 5.55
N PRO A 283 -7.01 -16.16 6.06
CA PRO A 283 -6.74 -17.58 6.22
C PRO A 283 -7.79 -18.26 7.12
N ASP A 284 -7.97 -19.56 6.96
CA ASP A 284 -8.86 -20.33 7.81
C ASP A 284 -8.33 -20.38 9.27
N ASP A 285 -9.21 -20.64 10.22
CA ASP A 285 -8.92 -20.54 11.68
C ASP A 285 -7.84 -21.49 12.18
N ASP A 286 -7.53 -22.54 11.42
CA ASP A 286 -6.46 -23.49 11.72
C ASP A 286 -5.09 -23.06 11.19
N PHE A 287 -5.03 -21.93 10.44
CA PHE A 287 -3.76 -21.38 9.95
C PHE A 287 -3.19 -20.34 10.90
N THR A 288 -1.91 -20.44 11.20
CA THR A 288 -1.11 -19.40 11.84
C THR A 288 0.26 -19.29 11.21
N LEU A 289 0.81 -18.07 11.17
CA LEU A 289 2.20 -17.86 10.78
C LEU A 289 3.17 -18.48 11.79
N GLU A 290 4.30 -18.94 11.27
CA GLU A 290 5.44 -19.44 12.06
C GLU A 290 6.70 -18.63 11.77
N GLU A 291 7.62 -18.62 12.72
CA GLU A 291 8.95 -18.05 12.50
C GLU A 291 9.67 -18.78 11.36
N GLY A 292 10.20 -18.02 10.40
CA GLY A 292 10.85 -18.55 9.20
C GLY A 292 9.93 -18.64 7.98
N ASP A 293 8.63 -18.39 8.11
CA ASP A 293 7.74 -18.20 6.96
C ASP A 293 8.18 -17.00 6.12
N THR A 294 7.77 -16.99 4.87
CA THR A 294 7.90 -15.82 3.99
C THR A 294 6.53 -15.42 3.48
N VAL A 295 6.14 -14.17 3.75
CA VAL A 295 4.89 -13.58 3.27
C VAL A 295 5.19 -12.75 2.03
N ARG A 296 4.54 -13.09 0.92
CA ARG A 296 4.61 -12.36 -0.34
C ARG A 296 3.24 -11.80 -0.68
N ILE A 297 3.13 -10.48 -0.81
CA ILE A 297 1.91 -9.78 -1.20
C ILE A 297 2.16 -9.05 -2.52
N GLN A 298 1.30 -9.26 -3.50
CA GLN A 298 1.38 -8.62 -4.80
C GLN A 298 0.09 -7.87 -5.10
N ILE A 299 0.21 -6.64 -5.61
CA ILE A 299 -0.93 -5.90 -6.19
C ILE A 299 -0.63 -5.62 -7.65
N SER A 300 -1.51 -6.09 -8.55
CA SER A 300 -1.27 -6.15 -10.00
C SER A 300 -0.91 -4.79 -10.64
N GLY A 301 -1.39 -3.68 -10.09
CA GLY A 301 -1.08 -2.32 -10.57
C GLY A 301 0.19 -1.71 -9.97
N ILE A 302 0.75 -2.31 -8.90
CA ILE A 302 1.80 -1.71 -8.08
C ILE A 302 3.09 -2.53 -8.11
N GLY A 303 3.05 -3.77 -7.63
CA GLY A 303 4.21 -4.64 -7.50
C GLY A 303 4.09 -5.57 -6.30
N CYS A 304 5.24 -6.02 -5.78
CA CYS A 304 5.32 -7.03 -4.75
C CYS A 304 6.02 -6.50 -3.49
N LEU A 305 5.47 -6.84 -2.33
CA LEU A 305 6.06 -6.69 -1.00
C LEU A 305 6.36 -8.10 -0.47
N ASN A 306 7.58 -8.33 -0.04
CA ASN A 306 8.04 -9.65 0.42
C ASN A 306 8.74 -9.50 1.77
N ASN A 307 8.33 -10.27 2.77
CA ASN A 307 8.86 -10.18 4.13
C ASN A 307 9.02 -11.56 4.75
N PRO A 308 10.21 -11.91 5.28
CA PRO A 308 10.34 -13.07 6.18
C PRO A 308 9.65 -12.79 7.52
N VAL A 309 9.27 -13.84 8.23
CA VAL A 309 8.57 -13.78 9.52
C VAL A 309 9.54 -14.10 10.66
N VAL A 310 9.51 -13.28 11.71
CA VAL A 310 10.27 -13.49 12.96
C VAL A 310 9.38 -13.37 14.18
N ARG A 311 9.74 -14.02 15.26
CA ARG A 311 9.07 -13.87 16.56
C ARG A 311 9.60 -12.64 17.31
N VAL A 312 8.72 -11.81 17.87
CA VAL A 312 9.05 -10.56 18.58
C VAL A 312 8.43 -10.53 19.96
#